data_c6bcc70f554e823ffaf34929bbd91fb5
#
_entry.id   c6bcc70f554e823ffaf34929bbd91fb5
#
_cell.length_a   1.000
_cell.length_b   1.000
_cell.length_c   1.000
_cell.angle_alpha   90.00
_cell.angle_beta   90.00
_cell.angle_gamma   90.00
#
_symmetry.space_group_name_H-M   'P 1'
#
loop_
_entity.id
_entity.type
_entity.pdbx_description
1 polymer ?
#
loop_
_entity_poly.entity_id
_entity_poly.type
_entity_poly.pdbx_seq_one_letter_code
_entity_poly.pdbx_strand_id
1 'polypeptide(L)'
;MSHQKHKCQMYIKKISQKKISPPALDGDYSCKNLIDEVFLSYNAGRLREACRIYSEKMLSNDSVVGVTLSGALTPAGLGMSCLVPMIEAGF
;
A
#
# COMPACT_ATOMS: atom_id res chain seq x y z
N MET A 1 38.80 12.94 10.04
CA MET A 1 37.80 13.98 10.23
C MET A 1 36.93 14.19 9.03
N SER A 2 37.47 14.36 7.83
CA SER A 2 36.70 14.48 6.59
C SER A 2 35.83 13.24 6.31
N HIS A 3 36.30 12.06 6.71
CA HIS A 3 35.60 10.80 6.51
C HIS A 3 34.29 10.71 7.33
N GLN A 4 34.32 11.18 8.60
CA GLN A 4 33.14 11.24 9.43
C GLN A 4 32.11 12.27 8.92
N LYS A 5 32.59 13.41 8.45
CA LYS A 5 31.77 14.46 7.87
C LYS A 5 31.03 13.94 6.62
N HIS A 6 31.75 13.19 5.77
CA HIS A 6 31.20 12.60 4.57
C HIS A 6 30.13 11.55 4.91
N LYS A 7 30.36 10.69 5.90
CA LYS A 7 29.39 9.70 6.36
C LYS A 7 28.13 10.37 6.88
N CYS A 8 28.27 11.44 7.66
CA CYS A 8 27.13 12.18 8.22
C CYS A 8 26.31 12.80 7.10
N GLN A 9 26.94 13.41 6.12
CA GLN A 9 26.24 13.99 4.98
C GLN A 9 25.50 12.95 4.14
N MET A 10 26.13 11.78 3.93
CA MET A 10 25.49 10.68 3.21
C MET A 10 24.26 10.16 3.98
N TYR A 11 24.36 10.06 5.29
CA TYR A 11 23.26 9.63 6.14
C TYR A 11 22.09 10.62 6.07
N ILE A 12 22.37 11.91 6.19
CA ILE A 12 21.36 12.97 6.10
C ILE A 12 20.70 12.96 4.72
N LYS A 13 21.49 12.81 3.66
CA LYS A 13 20.95 12.74 2.29
C LYS A 13 20.05 11.53 2.11
N LYS A 14 20.44 10.38 2.68
CA LYS A 14 19.65 9.16 2.63
C LYS A 14 18.33 9.30 3.38
N ILE A 15 18.33 9.95 4.53
CA ILE A 15 17.14 10.27 5.30
C ILE A 15 16.26 11.24 4.50
N SER A 16 16.85 12.25 3.88
CA SER A 16 16.11 13.24 3.08
C SER A 16 15.41 12.60 1.87
N GLN A 17 16.01 11.57 1.27
CA GLN A 17 15.39 10.84 0.16
C GLN A 17 14.15 10.07 0.60
N LYS A 18 14.01 9.79 1.90
CA LYS A 18 12.85 9.11 2.48
C LYS A 18 11.85 10.08 3.08
N LYS A 19 12.02 11.38 2.82
CA LYS A 19 11.09 12.38 3.32
C LYS A 19 9.70 12.13 2.79
N ILE A 20 8.75 12.15 3.70
CA ILE A 20 7.33 11.99 3.37
C ILE A 20 6.84 13.31 2.80
N SER A 21 6.50 13.29 1.52
CA SER A 21 6.03 14.48 0.82
C SER A 21 4.99 14.07 -0.23
N PRO A 22 3.77 13.71 0.21
CA PRO A 22 2.75 13.30 -0.74
C PRO A 22 2.34 14.46 -1.65
N PRO A 23 2.08 14.19 -2.93
CA PRO A 23 1.66 15.24 -3.86
C PRO A 23 0.25 15.72 -3.57
N ALA A 24 -0.06 16.92 -4.02
CA ALA A 24 -1.43 17.40 -4.00
C ALA A 24 -2.27 16.62 -5.01
N LEU A 25 -3.49 16.26 -4.62
CA LEU A 25 -4.39 15.53 -5.49
C LEU A 25 -5.04 16.49 -6.48
N ASP A 26 -5.02 16.13 -7.75
CA ASP A 26 -5.86 16.76 -8.77
C ASP A 26 -7.14 15.94 -8.97
N GLY A 27 -8.01 16.30 -9.90
CA GLY A 27 -9.31 15.68 -10.05
C GLY A 27 -9.32 14.29 -10.67
N ASP A 28 -8.18 13.76 -11.08
CA ASP A 28 -8.09 12.53 -11.86
C ASP A 28 -7.10 11.54 -11.24
N TYR A 29 -7.50 10.94 -10.13
CA TYR A 29 -6.65 10.04 -9.36
C TYR A 29 -7.30 8.66 -9.23
N SER A 30 -6.58 7.61 -9.61
CA SER A 30 -7.03 6.24 -9.38
C SER A 30 -6.81 5.83 -7.91
N CYS A 31 -7.54 4.81 -7.46
CA CYS A 31 -7.32 4.25 -6.11
C CYS A 31 -5.89 3.75 -5.93
N LYS A 32 -5.32 3.12 -6.96
CA LYS A 32 -3.94 2.67 -6.92
C LYS A 32 -2.97 3.82 -6.69
N ASN A 33 -3.13 4.91 -7.41
CA ASN A 33 -2.25 6.08 -7.27
C ASN A 33 -2.45 6.76 -5.92
N LEU A 34 -3.67 6.84 -5.43
CA LEU A 34 -3.95 7.38 -4.10
C LEU A 34 -3.20 6.61 -3.02
N ILE A 35 -3.31 5.28 -3.04
CA ILE A 35 -2.66 4.43 -2.04
C ILE A 35 -1.13 4.48 -2.18
N ASP A 36 -0.61 4.36 -3.39
CA ASP A 36 0.84 4.27 -3.61
C ASP A 36 1.56 5.60 -3.38
N GLU A 37 0.95 6.72 -3.74
CA GLU A 37 1.63 8.01 -3.74
C GLU A 37 1.29 8.91 -2.56
N VAL A 38 0.12 8.74 -1.94
CA VAL A 38 -0.36 9.64 -0.89
C VAL A 38 -0.37 8.99 0.48
N PHE A 39 -0.66 7.70 0.57
CA PHE A 39 -0.74 6.96 1.83
C PHE A 39 0.65 6.54 2.29
N LEU A 40 1.45 7.48 2.78
CA LEU A 40 2.87 7.25 3.04
C LEU A 40 3.22 7.07 4.52
N SER A 41 2.31 7.36 5.46
CA SER A 41 2.63 7.33 6.88
C SER A 41 1.47 6.84 7.74
N TYR A 42 1.78 6.48 8.98
CA TYR A 42 0.84 6.01 9.99
C TYR A 42 0.02 4.82 9.50
N ASN A 43 -1.25 4.75 9.82
CA ASN A 43 -2.12 3.64 9.41
C ASN A 43 -2.32 3.59 7.89
N ALA A 44 -2.32 4.73 7.22
CA ALA A 44 -2.40 4.78 5.76
C ALA A 44 -1.17 4.13 5.11
N GLY A 45 0.01 4.34 5.68
CA GLY A 45 1.24 3.67 5.24
C GLY A 45 1.18 2.16 5.44
N ARG A 46 0.55 1.70 6.53
CA ARG A 46 0.32 0.28 6.77
C ARG A 46 -0.62 -0.33 5.73
N LEU A 47 -1.67 0.37 5.38
CA LEU A 47 -2.56 -0.07 4.31
C LEU A 47 -1.83 -0.16 2.98
N ARG A 48 -0.99 0.80 2.68
CA ARG A 48 -0.15 0.77 1.48
C ARG A 48 0.75 -0.45 1.43
N GLU A 49 1.43 -0.75 2.54
CA GLU A 49 2.28 -1.95 2.64
C GLU A 49 1.49 -3.23 2.43
N ALA A 50 0.32 -3.33 3.05
CA ALA A 50 -0.55 -4.50 2.91
C ALA A 50 -1.01 -4.69 1.47
N CYS A 51 -1.40 -3.63 0.80
CA CYS A 51 -1.79 -3.68 -0.61
C CYS A 51 -0.64 -4.12 -1.51
N ARG A 52 0.57 -3.66 -1.24
CA ARG A 52 1.75 -4.07 -1.99
C ARG A 52 2.07 -5.55 -1.80
N ILE A 53 2.04 -6.02 -0.58
CA ILE A 53 2.29 -7.44 -0.28
C ILE A 53 1.25 -8.30 -0.97
N TYR A 54 -0.01 -7.91 -0.89
CA TYR A 54 -1.09 -8.66 -1.52
C TYR A 54 -0.93 -8.71 -3.04
N SER A 55 -0.75 -7.57 -3.68
CA SER A 55 -0.69 -7.50 -5.14
C SER A 55 0.61 -8.05 -5.73
N GLU A 56 1.74 -7.80 -5.08
CA GLU A 56 3.06 -8.18 -5.64
C GLU A 56 3.49 -9.59 -5.23
N LYS A 57 3.13 -10.04 -4.03
CA LYS A 57 3.62 -11.31 -3.50
C LYS A 57 2.56 -12.39 -3.43
N MET A 58 1.34 -12.06 -3.02
CA MET A 58 0.30 -13.06 -2.85
C MET A 58 -0.38 -13.41 -4.16
N LEU A 59 -0.73 -12.42 -4.98
CA LEU A 59 -1.42 -12.66 -6.24
C LEU A 59 -0.51 -13.14 -7.37
N SER A 60 0.78 -12.78 -7.32
CA SER A 60 1.72 -13.11 -8.39
C SER A 60 2.40 -14.47 -8.25
N ASN A 61 2.24 -15.15 -7.11
CA ASN A 61 2.81 -16.48 -6.86
C ASN A 61 1.73 -17.55 -7.00
N ASP A 62 2.15 -18.82 -7.10
CA ASP A 62 1.23 -19.96 -7.09
C ASP A 62 0.66 -20.23 -5.70
N SER A 63 0.30 -19.19 -4.99
CA SER A 63 -0.23 -19.25 -3.64
C SER A 63 -1.74 -19.24 -3.66
N VAL A 64 -2.34 -19.98 -2.75
CA VAL A 64 -3.77 -19.93 -2.51
C VAL A 64 -4.03 -18.89 -1.42
N VAL A 65 -4.91 -17.95 -1.69
CA VAL A 65 -5.26 -16.91 -0.73
C VAL A 65 -6.50 -17.34 0.05
N GLY A 66 -6.32 -17.52 1.37
CA GLY A 66 -7.42 -17.81 2.26
C GLY A 66 -7.95 -16.54 2.91
N VAL A 67 -9.27 -16.42 2.97
CA VAL A 67 -9.93 -15.24 3.55
C VAL A 67 -10.90 -15.69 4.64
N THR A 68 -10.77 -15.09 5.82
CA THR A 68 -11.75 -15.27 6.90
C THR A 68 -12.67 -14.05 6.92
N LEU A 69 -13.96 -14.30 7.06
CA LEU A 69 -14.97 -13.27 6.99
C LEU A 69 -15.83 -13.27 8.25
N SER A 70 -16.21 -12.10 8.72
CA SER A 70 -17.18 -11.95 9.79
C SER A 70 -18.55 -11.52 9.22
N GLY A 71 -19.62 -11.74 9.99
CA GLY A 71 -20.98 -11.54 9.51
C GLY A 71 -21.36 -10.10 9.17
N ALA A 72 -20.59 -9.11 9.61
CA ALA A 72 -20.86 -7.70 9.35
C ALA A 72 -20.70 -7.30 7.88
N LEU A 73 -19.98 -8.07 7.10
CA LEU A 73 -19.78 -7.81 5.67
C LEU A 73 -21.07 -7.93 4.87
N THR A 74 -21.93 -8.87 5.21
CA THR A 74 -23.20 -9.10 4.50
C THR A 74 -24.16 -7.92 4.63
N PRO A 75 -24.47 -7.42 5.85
CA PRO A 75 -25.30 -6.23 5.97
C PRO A 75 -24.69 -4.98 5.30
N ALA A 76 -23.38 -4.87 5.27
CA ALA A 76 -22.70 -3.75 4.62
C ALA A 76 -22.70 -3.87 3.08
N GLY A 77 -23.11 -5.01 2.53
CA GLY A 77 -23.16 -5.21 1.09
C GLY A 77 -21.81 -5.45 0.43
N LEU A 78 -20.76 -5.62 1.21
CA LEU A 78 -19.39 -5.73 0.67
C LEU A 78 -19.10 -7.10 0.07
N GLY A 79 -19.84 -8.13 0.47
CA GLY A 79 -19.72 -9.45 -0.15
C GLY A 79 -20.06 -9.42 -1.63
N MET A 80 -21.19 -8.85 -1.98
CA MET A 80 -21.63 -8.72 -3.38
C MET A 80 -20.83 -7.67 -4.14
N SER A 81 -20.47 -6.59 -3.46
CA SER A 81 -19.80 -5.45 -4.08
C SER A 81 -18.33 -5.71 -4.37
N CYS A 82 -17.65 -6.42 -3.48
CA CYS A 82 -16.19 -6.59 -3.56
C CYS A 82 -15.75 -8.04 -3.68
N LEU A 83 -16.23 -8.91 -2.78
CA LEU A 83 -15.69 -10.27 -2.68
C LEU A 83 -16.07 -11.13 -3.87
N VAL A 84 -17.33 -11.10 -4.29
CA VAL A 84 -17.77 -11.91 -5.43
C VAL A 84 -17.04 -11.49 -6.71
N PRO A 85 -16.96 -10.19 -7.06
CA PRO A 85 -16.15 -9.78 -8.21
C PRO A 85 -14.68 -10.17 -8.11
N MET A 86 -14.09 -10.14 -6.91
CA MET A 86 -12.70 -10.57 -6.74
C MET A 86 -12.51 -12.05 -7.03
N ILE A 87 -13.41 -12.88 -6.54
CA ILE A 87 -13.39 -14.34 -6.79
C ILE A 87 -13.56 -14.61 -8.29
N GLU A 88 -14.50 -13.95 -8.91
CA GLU A 88 -14.73 -14.09 -10.36
C GLU A 88 -13.54 -13.64 -11.19
N ALA A 89 -12.79 -12.65 -10.72
CA ALA A 89 -11.57 -12.17 -11.36
C ALA A 89 -10.36 -13.08 -11.14
N GLY A 90 -10.48 -14.09 -10.26
CA GLY A 90 -9.41 -15.05 -9.99
C GLY A 90 -8.46 -14.67 -8.87
N PHE A 91 -8.84 -13.75 -8.02
CA PHE A 91 -8.01 -13.36 -6.86
C PHE A 91 -8.04 -14.37 -5.73
#